data_2399a1a56aece4d5e3dbbc755c4fc933
#
_entry.id   2399a1a56aece4d5e3dbbc755c4fc933
#
_cell.length_a   1.000
_cell.length_b   1.000
_cell.length_c   1.000
_cell.angle_alpha   90.00
_cell.angle_beta   90.00
_cell.angle_gamma   90.00
#
_symmetry.space_group_name_H-M   'P 1'
#
loop_
_entity.id
_entity.type
_entity.pdbx_description
1 polymer ?
#
loop_
_entity_poly.entity_id
_entity_poly.type
_entity_poly.pdbx_seq_one_letter_code
_entity_poly.pdbx_strand_id
1 'polypeptide(L)'
;DVADWEHHGHATNAAYDGVVLHVFASCGPREFFTRTSRHRAVPQVQLDLRAIEEPPNPQPDAKPGRCVAPLRALPLEKVRDVLIGSAQFRMRKKSAALARLAELHGPDESLYQALATTLGYKANKLPFTLLAQRLPLRLLRAAKDSATALLFGVAGFLDQRELAPFDSPTRVFLRGLWEQWWPRRAEFERLALPREVWKMSGQRPMNHPQRRLAALAQIVRHFPHIRALRDACVPDATAEFFDGLRDEYWEHHYTVTSKPAAKRMALVGESRVTEMLANVFFPIGIAAGSARWEEFAQLPAPLGNRRTEIAALRLFGDTPPGAKFLRSAAIQQGLLQIYEDFCQRDSSDCEQCLFPSQLAKW
;
A
#
# COMPACT_ATOMS: atom_id res chain seq x y z
N ASP A 1 -0.20 -4.02 26.62
CA ASP A 1 0.10 -3.92 28.04
C ASP A 1 0.56 -2.50 28.39
N VAL A 2 0.31 -2.04 29.63
CA VAL A 2 0.77 -0.72 30.07
C VAL A 2 2.30 -0.65 30.12
N ALA A 3 2.95 -1.77 30.43
CA ALA A 3 4.41 -1.88 30.50
C ALA A 3 5.09 -1.77 29.13
N ASP A 4 4.37 -1.99 28.04
CA ASP A 4 4.90 -1.93 26.67
C ASP A 4 5.39 -0.52 26.31
N TRP A 5 4.87 0.51 26.98
CA TRP A 5 5.34 1.88 26.80
C TRP A 5 6.84 2.04 27.12
N GLU A 6 7.28 1.48 28.22
CA GLU A 6 8.70 1.50 28.61
C GLU A 6 9.49 0.43 27.89
N HIS A 7 8.94 -0.77 27.77
CA HIS A 7 9.60 -1.90 27.12
C HIS A 7 9.96 -1.63 25.65
N HIS A 8 9.11 -0.89 24.95
CA HIS A 8 9.35 -0.48 23.57
C HIS A 8 10.12 0.85 23.45
N GLY A 9 10.56 1.44 24.57
CA GLY A 9 11.33 2.67 24.58
C GLY A 9 10.56 3.94 24.21
N HIS A 10 9.22 3.93 24.29
CA HIS A 10 8.40 5.10 23.94
C HIS A 10 8.62 6.26 24.91
N ALA A 11 8.96 5.97 26.17
CA ALA A 11 9.25 6.97 27.20
C ALA A 11 10.48 7.84 26.88
N THR A 12 11.40 7.36 26.06
CA THR A 12 12.64 8.07 25.68
C THR A 12 12.65 8.55 24.23
N ASN A 13 11.60 8.28 23.48
CA ASN A 13 11.52 8.59 22.06
C ASN A 13 10.69 9.86 21.84
N ALA A 14 11.33 10.93 21.34
CA ALA A 14 10.69 12.22 21.06
C ALA A 14 9.51 12.13 20.06
N ALA A 15 9.44 11.09 19.21
CA ALA A 15 8.31 10.85 18.33
C ALA A 15 6.99 10.63 19.08
N TYR A 16 7.05 10.26 20.36
CA TYR A 16 5.88 10.05 21.21
C TYR A 16 5.58 11.23 22.15
N ASP A 17 6.31 12.34 22.06
CA ASP A 17 6.07 13.52 22.89
C ASP A 17 4.70 14.19 22.63
N GLY A 18 4.11 13.96 21.45
CA GLY A 18 2.77 14.42 21.12
C GLY A 18 1.62 13.55 21.65
N VAL A 19 1.89 12.43 22.32
CA VAL A 19 0.85 11.54 22.83
C VAL A 19 0.12 12.21 23.99
N VAL A 20 -1.20 12.30 23.90
CA VAL A 20 -2.06 12.98 24.88
C VAL A 20 -2.85 12.01 25.76
N LEU A 21 -2.97 10.74 25.37
CA LEU A 21 -3.67 9.69 26.08
C LEU A 21 -3.03 8.34 25.78
N HIS A 22 -2.77 7.53 26.80
CA HIS A 22 -2.34 6.15 26.67
C HIS A 22 -3.48 5.21 27.02
N VAL A 23 -3.95 4.46 26.02
CA VAL A 23 -5.02 3.47 26.19
C VAL A 23 -4.41 2.07 26.15
N PHE A 24 -4.73 1.23 27.14
CA PHE A 24 -4.23 -0.13 27.24
C PHE A 24 -5.31 -1.11 27.72
N ALA A 25 -5.12 -2.40 27.44
CA ALA A 25 -6.10 -3.45 27.77
C ALA A 25 -5.71 -4.26 29.01
N SER A 26 -4.41 -4.45 29.25
CA SER A 26 -3.91 -5.24 30.39
C SER A 26 -2.95 -4.44 31.25
N CYS A 27 -3.12 -4.54 32.56
CA CYS A 27 -2.14 -4.10 33.54
C CYS A 27 -1.24 -5.29 33.89
N GLY A 28 0.08 -5.07 33.91
CA GLY A 28 1.01 -5.98 34.55
C GLY A 28 0.89 -5.89 36.11
N PRO A 29 1.66 -6.69 36.85
CA PRO A 29 1.62 -6.70 38.31
C PRO A 29 2.15 -5.42 38.97
N ARG A 30 2.65 -4.46 38.22
CA ARG A 30 3.20 -3.18 38.68
C ARG A 30 2.42 -2.02 38.10
N GLU A 31 2.25 -0.96 38.88
CA GLU A 31 1.78 0.33 38.37
C GLU A 31 2.88 0.97 37.54
N PHE A 32 2.52 1.40 36.33
CA PHE A 32 3.37 2.14 35.41
C PHE A 32 2.76 3.49 35.11
N PHE A 33 3.60 4.52 35.14
CA PHE A 33 3.22 5.87 34.75
C PHE A 33 3.71 6.14 33.32
N THR A 34 2.82 6.45 32.43
CA THR A 34 3.21 6.85 31.06
C THR A 34 3.80 8.26 31.09
N ARG A 35 5.03 8.38 30.64
CA ARG A 35 5.73 9.68 30.49
C ARG A 35 6.35 9.79 29.12
N THR A 36 6.42 11.02 28.59
CA THR A 36 7.12 11.34 27.34
C THR A 36 8.62 11.52 27.58
N SER A 37 9.41 11.67 26.50
CA SER A 37 10.85 11.93 26.61
C SER A 37 11.17 13.25 27.32
N ARG A 38 10.20 14.17 27.39
CA ARG A 38 10.27 15.44 28.15
C ARG A 38 9.68 15.34 29.56
N HIS A 39 9.54 14.12 30.08
CA HIS A 39 8.97 13.84 31.40
C HIS A 39 7.53 14.32 31.63
N ARG A 40 6.80 14.70 30.57
CA ARG A 40 5.38 15.05 30.69
C ARG A 40 4.56 13.78 30.99
N ALA A 41 3.75 13.84 32.05
CA ALA A 41 2.82 12.76 32.35
C ALA A 41 1.72 12.69 31.28
N VAL A 42 1.41 11.47 30.85
CA VAL A 42 0.34 11.18 29.88
C VAL A 42 -0.78 10.47 30.63
N PRO A 43 -2.03 10.97 30.60
CA PRO A 43 -3.18 10.29 31.17
C PRO A 43 -3.30 8.87 30.63
N GLN A 44 -3.74 7.95 31.49
CA GLN A 44 -3.90 6.53 31.18
C GLN A 44 -5.35 6.12 31.31
N VAL A 45 -5.82 5.30 30.38
CA VAL A 45 -7.15 4.68 30.41
C VAL A 45 -7.02 3.19 30.14
N GLN A 46 -7.46 2.39 31.09
CA GLN A 46 -7.59 0.96 30.88
C GLN A 46 -8.94 0.64 30.22
N LEU A 47 -8.90 -0.14 29.15
CA LEU A 47 -10.11 -0.70 28.54
C LEU A 47 -10.45 -2.01 29.25
N ASP A 48 -11.67 -2.12 29.75
CA ASP A 48 -12.21 -3.40 30.18
C ASP A 48 -12.65 -4.20 28.93
N LEU A 49 -11.79 -5.14 28.51
CA LEU A 49 -12.07 -6.00 27.37
C LEU A 49 -13.27 -6.94 27.61
N ARG A 50 -13.69 -7.14 28.88
CA ARG A 50 -14.86 -7.97 29.22
C ARG A 50 -16.16 -7.20 28.98
N ALA A 51 -16.10 -5.86 29.02
CA ALA A 51 -17.24 -5.00 28.71
C ALA A 51 -17.42 -4.81 27.20
N ILE A 52 -16.45 -5.23 26.38
CA ILE A 52 -16.55 -5.25 24.94
C ILE A 52 -17.17 -6.60 24.56
N GLU A 53 -18.47 -6.70 24.67
CA GLU A 53 -19.27 -7.77 24.05
C GLU A 53 -19.10 -7.65 22.54
N GLU A 54 -18.34 -8.57 21.94
CA GLU A 54 -17.86 -8.61 20.56
C GLU A 54 -17.12 -7.31 20.13
N PRO A 55 -15.90 -7.40 19.58
CA PRO A 55 -15.33 -6.22 18.94
C PRO A 55 -16.38 -5.77 17.92
N PRO A 56 -16.83 -4.51 17.95
CA PRO A 56 -17.71 -4.03 16.91
C PRO A 56 -16.94 -4.33 15.63
N ASN A 57 -17.47 -5.23 14.81
CA ASN A 57 -17.00 -5.38 13.44
C ASN A 57 -16.85 -3.92 12.99
N PRO A 58 -15.66 -3.43 12.61
CA PRO A 58 -15.47 -2.04 12.27
C PRO A 58 -16.38 -1.76 11.08
N GLN A 59 -17.67 -1.61 11.40
CA GLN A 59 -18.66 -1.23 10.42
C GLN A 59 -18.14 0.10 9.89
N PRO A 60 -17.99 0.22 8.61
CA PRO A 60 -17.74 1.53 8.05
C PRO A 60 -18.84 2.44 8.64
N ASP A 61 -18.47 3.66 9.04
CA ASP A 61 -19.43 4.70 9.48
C ASP A 61 -20.46 5.04 8.38
N ALA A 62 -20.50 4.24 7.33
CA ALA A 62 -21.37 4.35 6.18
C ALA A 62 -22.62 3.49 6.38
N LYS A 63 -23.76 4.07 6.08
CA LYS A 63 -25.08 3.41 6.05
C LYS A 63 -25.40 2.92 4.63
N PRO A 64 -26.36 1.98 4.46
CA PRO A 64 -26.93 1.67 3.17
C PRO A 64 -27.39 2.93 2.45
N GLY A 65 -27.01 3.08 1.18
CA GLY A 65 -27.31 4.28 0.41
C GLY A 65 -28.63 4.18 -0.34
N ARG A 66 -29.05 5.30 -0.93
CA ARG A 66 -30.25 5.39 -1.80
C ARG A 66 -30.12 4.53 -3.07
N CYS A 67 -28.93 4.03 -3.39
CA CYS A 67 -28.69 3.10 -4.52
C CYS A 67 -29.30 1.72 -4.30
N VAL A 68 -29.55 1.31 -3.05
CA VAL A 68 -30.02 -0.05 -2.72
C VAL A 68 -31.34 -0.36 -3.42
N ALA A 69 -32.33 0.55 -3.35
CA ALA A 69 -33.65 0.32 -3.94
C ALA A 69 -33.60 0.18 -5.48
N PRO A 70 -33.01 1.13 -6.25
CA PRO A 70 -32.92 0.99 -7.69
C PRO A 70 -32.06 -0.22 -8.13
N LEU A 71 -30.98 -0.56 -7.42
CA LEU A 71 -30.15 -1.72 -7.79
C LEU A 71 -30.84 -3.05 -7.50
N ARG A 72 -31.69 -3.14 -6.46
CA ARG A 72 -32.51 -4.34 -6.20
C ARG A 72 -33.60 -4.55 -7.24
N ALA A 73 -34.07 -3.48 -7.87
CA ALA A 73 -35.07 -3.56 -8.94
C ALA A 73 -34.46 -4.02 -10.29
N LEU A 74 -33.14 -3.95 -10.43
CA LEU A 74 -32.46 -4.38 -11.66
C LEU A 74 -32.12 -5.88 -11.61
N PRO A 75 -32.20 -6.58 -12.75
CA PRO A 75 -31.60 -7.91 -12.91
C PRO A 75 -30.10 -7.88 -12.58
N LEU A 76 -29.58 -8.97 -11.98
CA LEU A 76 -28.17 -9.07 -11.57
C LEU A 76 -27.20 -8.79 -12.74
N GLU A 77 -27.55 -9.19 -13.96
CA GLU A 77 -26.77 -8.90 -15.15
C GLU A 77 -26.61 -7.39 -15.40
N LYS A 78 -27.69 -6.63 -15.25
CA LYS A 78 -27.66 -5.17 -15.37
C LYS A 78 -26.82 -4.51 -14.28
N VAL A 79 -26.93 -5.00 -13.05
CA VAL A 79 -26.05 -4.55 -11.94
C VAL A 79 -24.59 -4.81 -12.28
N ARG A 80 -24.30 -5.98 -12.85
CA ARG A 80 -22.95 -6.33 -13.32
C ARG A 80 -22.48 -5.38 -14.42
N ASP A 81 -23.34 -5.08 -15.42
CA ASP A 81 -23.00 -4.17 -16.52
C ASP A 81 -22.63 -2.78 -16.02
N VAL A 82 -23.37 -2.23 -15.05
CA VAL A 82 -23.05 -0.94 -14.41
C VAL A 82 -21.66 -0.96 -13.78
N LEU A 83 -21.33 -2.01 -13.01
CA LEU A 83 -20.03 -2.12 -12.37
C LEU A 83 -18.89 -2.35 -13.36
N ILE A 84 -19.11 -3.19 -14.38
CA ILE A 84 -18.13 -3.44 -15.45
C ILE A 84 -17.87 -2.17 -16.25
N GLY A 85 -18.92 -1.43 -16.63
CA GLY A 85 -18.79 -0.15 -17.33
C GLY A 85 -17.98 0.87 -16.55
N SER A 86 -18.23 0.95 -15.22
CA SER A 86 -17.46 1.80 -14.30
C SER A 86 -16.00 1.35 -14.20
N ALA A 87 -15.75 0.04 -14.16
CA ALA A 87 -14.40 -0.53 -14.12
C ALA A 87 -13.63 -0.27 -15.42
N GLN A 88 -14.28 -0.42 -16.57
CA GLN A 88 -13.69 -0.10 -17.88
C GLN A 88 -13.34 1.38 -17.99
N PHE A 89 -14.20 2.26 -17.50
CA PHE A 89 -13.89 3.69 -17.43
C PHE A 89 -12.65 3.96 -16.57
N ARG A 90 -12.58 3.32 -15.39
CA ARG A 90 -11.40 3.41 -14.52
C ARG A 90 -10.13 2.88 -15.19
N MET A 91 -10.24 1.78 -15.92
CA MET A 91 -9.13 1.22 -16.70
C MET A 91 -8.62 2.22 -17.73
N ARG A 92 -9.52 2.82 -18.53
CA ARG A 92 -9.15 3.86 -19.51
C ARG A 92 -8.45 5.06 -18.86
N LYS A 93 -8.93 5.53 -17.70
CA LYS A 93 -8.26 6.61 -16.94
C LYS A 93 -6.81 6.24 -16.53
N LYS A 94 -6.61 5.02 -16.04
CA LYS A 94 -5.27 4.52 -15.67
C LYS A 94 -4.36 4.40 -16.90
N SER A 95 -4.86 3.80 -17.96
CA SER A 95 -4.12 3.65 -19.23
C SER A 95 -3.70 5.02 -19.78
N ALA A 96 -4.60 5.98 -19.82
CA ALA A 96 -4.29 7.34 -20.28
C ALA A 96 -3.24 8.05 -19.40
N ALA A 97 -3.32 7.87 -18.08
CA ALA A 97 -2.33 8.44 -17.16
C ALA A 97 -0.93 7.83 -17.36
N LEU A 98 -0.85 6.51 -17.54
CA LEU A 98 0.42 5.81 -17.79
C LEU A 98 0.98 6.12 -19.19
N ALA A 99 0.12 6.26 -20.19
CA ALA A 99 0.54 6.68 -21.52
C ALA A 99 1.16 8.08 -21.51
N ARG A 100 0.52 9.05 -20.86
CA ARG A 100 1.10 10.40 -20.68
C ARG A 100 2.45 10.37 -19.95
N LEU A 101 2.59 9.53 -18.92
CA LEU A 101 3.84 9.38 -18.20
C LEU A 101 4.92 8.78 -19.13
N ALA A 102 4.55 7.83 -20.00
CA ALA A 102 5.44 7.22 -20.97
C ALA A 102 5.84 8.20 -22.10
N GLU A 103 4.94 9.08 -22.52
CA GLU A 103 5.24 10.15 -23.47
C GLU A 103 6.27 11.15 -22.92
N LEU A 104 6.16 11.48 -21.62
CA LEU A 104 7.04 12.46 -20.96
C LEU A 104 8.41 11.89 -20.59
N HIS A 105 8.48 10.65 -20.12
CA HIS A 105 9.67 10.07 -19.50
C HIS A 105 10.17 8.80 -20.19
N GLY A 106 9.45 8.30 -21.18
CA GLY A 106 9.71 7.01 -21.82
C GLY A 106 9.03 5.84 -21.09
N PRO A 107 8.81 4.71 -21.81
CA PRO A 107 8.02 3.58 -21.33
C PRO A 107 8.65 2.86 -20.14
N ASP A 108 9.98 2.76 -20.08
CA ASP A 108 10.68 2.10 -18.98
C ASP A 108 10.63 2.94 -17.69
N GLU A 109 10.81 4.24 -17.79
CA GLU A 109 10.71 5.16 -16.66
C GLU A 109 9.27 5.22 -16.12
N SER A 110 8.27 5.26 -17.01
CA SER A 110 6.86 5.20 -16.65
C SER A 110 6.53 3.91 -15.87
N LEU A 111 6.99 2.76 -16.34
CA LEU A 111 6.81 1.47 -15.68
C LEU A 111 7.45 1.48 -14.28
N TYR A 112 8.69 1.95 -14.17
CA TYR A 112 9.40 2.06 -12.90
C TYR A 112 8.65 2.93 -11.90
N GLN A 113 8.24 4.14 -12.29
CA GLN A 113 7.52 5.08 -11.42
C GLN A 113 6.15 4.52 -11.00
N ALA A 114 5.43 3.85 -11.89
CA ALA A 114 4.15 3.22 -11.59
C ALA A 114 4.30 2.07 -10.58
N LEU A 115 5.32 1.21 -10.74
CA LEU A 115 5.60 0.12 -9.81
C LEU A 115 6.04 0.65 -8.45
N ALA A 116 6.92 1.65 -8.40
CA ALA A 116 7.32 2.31 -7.16
C ALA A 116 6.11 2.90 -6.43
N THR A 117 5.27 3.64 -7.12
CA THR A 117 4.02 4.23 -6.58
C THR A 117 3.09 3.15 -6.01
N THR A 118 2.98 2.00 -6.69
CA THR A 118 2.14 0.88 -6.23
C THR A 118 2.72 0.21 -4.98
N LEU A 119 4.05 0.10 -4.86
CA LEU A 119 4.73 -0.41 -3.66
C LEU A 119 4.47 0.46 -2.43
N GLY A 120 4.28 1.75 -2.59
CA GLY A 120 3.98 2.69 -1.50
C GLY A 120 2.64 2.44 -0.82
N TYR A 121 1.71 1.67 -1.44
CA TYR A 121 0.38 1.42 -0.92
C TYR A 121 -0.36 2.72 -0.57
N LYS A 122 -1.27 2.69 0.44
CA LYS A 122 -2.06 3.88 0.82
C LYS A 122 -1.21 4.96 1.51
N ALA A 123 -0.40 4.51 2.48
CA ALA A 123 0.24 5.44 3.41
C ALA A 123 1.53 6.07 2.87
N ASN A 124 2.24 5.36 1.99
CA ASN A 124 3.52 5.80 1.44
C ASN A 124 3.50 5.97 -0.08
N LYS A 125 2.31 6.07 -0.69
CA LYS A 125 2.18 6.29 -2.13
C LYS A 125 2.93 7.53 -2.59
N LEU A 126 2.70 8.67 -1.92
CA LEU A 126 3.37 9.92 -2.25
C LEU A 126 4.90 9.85 -2.06
N PRO A 127 5.44 9.39 -0.92
CA PRO A 127 6.89 9.24 -0.77
C PRO A 127 7.54 8.38 -1.85
N PHE A 128 6.94 7.24 -2.21
CA PHE A 128 7.47 6.40 -3.29
C PHE A 128 7.40 7.07 -4.66
N THR A 129 6.35 7.83 -4.94
CA THR A 129 6.24 8.62 -6.18
C THR A 129 7.35 9.68 -6.24
N LEU A 130 7.54 10.44 -5.16
CA LEU A 130 8.60 11.45 -5.07
C LEU A 130 10.00 10.84 -5.19
N LEU A 131 10.21 9.69 -4.52
CA LEU A 131 11.49 8.98 -4.60
C LEU A 131 11.79 8.56 -6.04
N ALA A 132 10.83 7.96 -6.74
CA ALA A 132 11.01 7.51 -8.11
C ALA A 132 11.26 8.68 -9.09
N GLN A 133 10.63 9.83 -8.87
CA GLN A 133 10.87 11.04 -9.66
C GLN A 133 12.26 11.65 -9.40
N ARG A 134 12.71 11.64 -8.13
CA ARG A 134 14.01 12.19 -7.74
C ARG A 134 15.17 11.26 -8.10
N LEU A 135 14.94 9.96 -8.12
CA LEU A 135 15.92 8.93 -8.41
C LEU A 135 15.48 8.10 -9.63
N PRO A 136 15.62 8.61 -10.85
CA PRO A 136 15.17 7.94 -12.08
C PRO A 136 15.84 6.58 -12.29
N LEU A 137 15.14 5.69 -12.98
CA LEU A 137 15.60 4.33 -13.29
C LEU A 137 17.01 4.28 -13.89
N ARG A 138 17.35 5.23 -14.78
CA ARG A 138 18.67 5.31 -15.39
C ARG A 138 19.81 5.43 -14.37
N LEU A 139 19.62 6.19 -13.30
CA LEU A 139 20.61 6.35 -12.23
C LEU A 139 20.77 5.08 -11.40
N LEU A 140 19.64 4.42 -11.09
CA LEU A 140 19.65 3.17 -10.36
C LEU A 140 20.29 2.04 -11.16
N ARG A 141 20.01 1.95 -12.46
CA ARG A 141 20.64 0.95 -13.33
C ARG A 141 22.15 1.19 -13.48
N ALA A 142 22.57 2.45 -13.58
CA ALA A 142 24.00 2.81 -13.60
C ALA A 142 24.71 2.49 -12.28
N ALA A 143 23.98 2.54 -11.15
CA ALA A 143 24.51 2.21 -9.83
C ALA A 143 24.71 0.70 -9.59
N LYS A 144 24.11 -0.17 -10.42
CA LYS A 144 24.24 -1.63 -10.31
C LYS A 144 23.96 -2.13 -8.87
N ASP A 145 24.95 -2.75 -8.24
CA ASP A 145 24.82 -3.32 -6.89
C ASP A 145 24.58 -2.26 -5.81
N SER A 146 24.96 -1.00 -6.04
CA SER A 146 24.69 0.10 -5.11
C SER A 146 23.27 0.69 -5.22
N ALA A 147 22.41 0.18 -6.11
CA ALA A 147 21.04 0.70 -6.28
C ALA A 147 20.23 0.66 -5.00
N THR A 148 20.37 -0.41 -4.19
CA THR A 148 19.70 -0.52 -2.88
C THR A 148 20.17 0.58 -1.93
N ALA A 149 21.47 0.81 -1.85
CA ALA A 149 22.05 1.86 -1.00
C ALA A 149 21.58 3.27 -1.42
N LEU A 150 21.52 3.53 -2.74
CA LEU A 150 20.97 4.81 -3.25
C LEU A 150 19.50 4.99 -2.88
N LEU A 151 18.67 3.96 -3.05
CA LEU A 151 17.25 4.02 -2.67
C LEU A 151 17.08 4.31 -1.18
N PHE A 152 17.82 3.63 -0.31
CA PHE A 152 17.75 3.85 1.13
C PHE A 152 18.31 5.21 1.55
N GLY A 153 19.42 5.65 0.92
CA GLY A 153 20.05 6.94 1.19
C GLY A 153 19.16 8.11 0.78
N VAL A 154 18.66 8.12 -0.46
CA VAL A 154 17.76 9.17 -0.96
C VAL A 154 16.41 9.14 -0.24
N ALA A 155 15.95 7.98 0.26
CA ALA A 155 14.78 7.88 1.11
C ALA A 155 15.02 8.41 2.54
N GLY A 156 16.24 8.81 2.94
CA GLY A 156 16.56 9.33 4.26
C GLY A 156 16.65 8.25 5.35
N PHE A 157 16.92 7.00 4.99
CA PHE A 157 17.00 5.89 5.95
C PHE A 157 18.44 5.53 6.35
N LEU A 158 19.45 6.18 5.77
CA LEU A 158 20.87 5.95 6.07
C LEU A 158 21.54 7.11 6.82
N ASP A 159 20.77 8.04 7.37
CA ASP A 159 21.31 9.13 8.18
C ASP A 159 21.69 8.71 9.61
N GLN A 160 21.21 7.55 10.05
CA GLN A 160 21.47 7.02 11.39
C GLN A 160 22.90 6.47 11.47
N ARG A 161 23.74 7.10 12.31
CA ARG A 161 25.16 6.74 12.49
C ARG A 161 25.36 5.65 13.52
N GLU A 162 24.42 5.46 14.44
CA GLU A 162 24.55 4.55 15.56
C GLU A 162 23.95 3.18 15.21
N LEU A 163 24.82 2.18 15.08
CA LEU A 163 24.43 0.80 14.77
C LEU A 163 24.39 -0.12 15.99
N ALA A 164 24.84 0.38 17.14
CA ALA A 164 24.96 -0.40 18.38
C ALA A 164 23.65 -1.05 18.85
N PRO A 165 22.45 -0.40 18.71
CA PRO A 165 21.19 -0.98 19.16
C PRO A 165 20.70 -2.19 18.35
N PHE A 166 21.27 -2.44 17.17
CA PHE A 166 20.80 -3.49 16.26
C PHE A 166 21.50 -4.83 16.51
N ASP A 167 20.83 -5.93 16.16
CA ASP A 167 21.43 -7.27 16.14
C ASP A 167 22.53 -7.40 15.07
N SER A 168 23.28 -8.49 15.11
CA SER A 168 24.44 -8.68 14.22
C SER A 168 24.05 -8.70 12.72
N PRO A 169 23.02 -9.43 12.27
CA PRO A 169 22.60 -9.41 10.87
C PRO A 169 22.18 -8.03 10.40
N THR A 170 21.43 -7.28 11.20
CA THR A 170 20.98 -5.94 10.90
C THR A 170 22.17 -4.96 10.81
N ARG A 171 23.13 -5.07 11.72
CA ARG A 171 24.36 -4.25 11.62
C ARG A 171 25.15 -4.51 10.36
N VAL A 172 25.29 -5.78 9.94
CA VAL A 172 25.99 -6.14 8.70
C VAL A 172 25.25 -5.55 7.49
N PHE A 173 23.94 -5.73 7.43
CA PHE A 173 23.09 -5.21 6.37
C PHE A 173 23.20 -3.67 6.26
N LEU A 174 22.97 -2.96 7.36
CA LEU A 174 23.02 -1.48 7.36
C LEU A 174 24.42 -0.95 7.07
N ARG A 175 25.48 -1.60 7.58
CA ARG A 175 26.86 -1.22 7.28
C ARG A 175 27.16 -1.36 5.80
N GLY A 176 26.76 -2.48 5.16
CA GLY A 176 26.96 -2.68 3.73
C GLY A 176 26.24 -1.63 2.88
N LEU A 177 25.02 -1.22 3.26
CA LEU A 177 24.33 -0.10 2.58
C LEU A 177 25.05 1.23 2.83
N TRP A 178 25.53 1.46 4.04
CA TRP A 178 26.18 2.71 4.43
C TRP A 178 27.53 2.91 3.75
N GLU A 179 28.34 1.85 3.64
CA GLU A 179 29.62 1.85 2.93
C GLU A 179 29.45 2.18 1.44
N GLN A 180 28.36 1.75 0.82
CA GLN A 180 28.05 2.08 -0.58
C GLN A 180 27.42 3.47 -0.74
N TRP A 181 26.65 3.94 0.23
CA TRP A 181 25.97 5.24 0.20
C TRP A 181 26.93 6.40 0.48
N TRP A 182 27.77 6.26 1.49
CA TRP A 182 28.58 7.36 2.02
C TRP A 182 29.48 8.04 0.99
N PRO A 183 30.22 7.32 0.12
CA PRO A 183 31.07 7.95 -0.91
C PRO A 183 30.26 8.76 -1.93
N ARG A 184 28.98 8.43 -2.09
CA ARG A 184 28.08 9.05 -3.08
C ARG A 184 27.09 10.04 -2.48
N ARG A 185 27.06 10.17 -1.16
CA ARG A 185 26.09 11.00 -0.46
C ARG A 185 26.04 12.43 -1.01
N ALA A 186 27.18 13.08 -1.19
CA ALA A 186 27.25 14.46 -1.67
C ALA A 186 26.60 14.67 -3.05
N GLU A 187 26.65 13.64 -3.92
CA GLU A 187 26.02 13.65 -5.25
C GLU A 187 24.49 13.68 -5.15
N PHE A 188 23.93 12.99 -4.15
CA PHE A 188 22.48 12.74 -4.02
C PHE A 188 21.80 13.45 -2.84
N GLU A 189 22.54 14.18 -2.00
CA GLU A 189 22.02 14.81 -0.80
C GLU A 189 20.85 15.77 -1.09
N ARG A 190 20.93 16.52 -2.20
CA ARG A 190 19.86 17.43 -2.63
C ARG A 190 18.59 16.71 -3.08
N LEU A 191 18.67 15.44 -3.40
CA LEU A 191 17.55 14.60 -3.82
C LEU A 191 16.89 13.89 -2.62
N ALA A 192 17.55 13.90 -1.45
CA ALA A 192 17.09 13.18 -0.28
C ALA A 192 15.68 13.62 0.15
N LEU A 193 14.89 12.64 0.57
CA LEU A 193 13.58 12.86 1.17
C LEU A 193 13.75 12.97 2.69
N PRO A 194 13.09 13.94 3.34
CA PRO A 194 13.03 13.97 4.80
C PRO A 194 12.33 12.70 5.32
N ARG A 195 12.82 12.17 6.44
CA ARG A 195 12.30 10.92 7.02
C ARG A 195 10.82 11.04 7.43
N GLU A 196 10.39 12.24 7.75
CA GLU A 196 9.05 12.58 8.21
C GLU A 196 7.97 12.36 7.13
N VAL A 197 8.34 12.34 5.85
CA VAL A 197 7.39 12.07 4.77
C VAL A 197 6.93 10.60 4.76
N TRP A 198 7.69 9.72 5.42
CA TRP A 198 7.39 8.30 5.47
C TRP A 198 6.49 7.95 6.65
N LYS A 199 5.39 7.28 6.37
CA LYS A 199 4.56 6.69 7.41
C LYS A 199 5.17 5.36 7.85
N MET A 200 5.87 5.36 8.99
CA MET A 200 6.59 4.20 9.53
C MET A 200 5.73 3.33 10.44
N SER A 201 4.81 3.94 11.19
CA SER A 201 3.94 3.27 12.17
C SER A 201 2.51 3.08 11.67
N GLY A 202 1.73 2.23 12.35
CA GLY A 202 0.32 2.01 12.04
C GLY A 202 0.07 1.28 10.73
N GLN A 203 1.04 0.52 10.24
CA GLN A 203 0.95 -0.27 9.03
C GLN A 203 1.14 -1.76 9.32
N ARG A 204 0.57 -2.61 8.47
CA ARG A 204 0.93 -4.03 8.50
C ARG A 204 2.44 -4.16 8.25
N PRO A 205 3.17 -4.96 9.05
CA PRO A 205 4.63 -5.06 8.95
C PRO A 205 5.16 -5.34 7.55
N MET A 206 4.45 -6.17 6.78
CA MET A 206 4.77 -6.47 5.38
C MET A 206 4.74 -5.24 4.46
N ASN A 207 4.06 -4.14 4.84
CA ASN A 207 3.97 -2.90 4.06
C ASN A 207 4.95 -1.83 4.53
N HIS A 208 5.88 -2.17 5.41
CA HIS A 208 6.88 -1.22 5.92
C HIS A 208 7.71 -0.65 4.77
N PRO A 209 7.93 0.69 4.71
CA PRO A 209 8.55 1.34 3.55
C PRO A 209 9.96 0.82 3.26
N GLN A 210 10.78 0.55 4.26
CA GLN A 210 12.13 0.01 4.07
C GLN A 210 12.11 -1.36 3.35
N ARG A 211 11.19 -2.25 3.74
CA ARG A 211 11.00 -3.52 3.05
C ARG A 211 10.55 -3.33 1.60
N ARG A 212 9.71 -2.33 1.34
CA ARG A 212 9.27 -1.99 -0.02
C ARG A 212 10.37 -1.35 -0.87
N LEU A 213 11.32 -0.65 -0.26
CA LEU A 213 12.52 -0.18 -0.97
C LEU A 213 13.39 -1.33 -1.44
N ALA A 214 13.57 -2.37 -0.62
CA ALA A 214 14.26 -3.58 -1.04
C ALA A 214 13.54 -4.27 -2.21
N ALA A 215 12.21 -4.35 -2.18
CA ALA A 215 11.44 -4.85 -3.31
C ALA A 215 11.66 -4.01 -4.58
N LEU A 216 11.68 -2.69 -4.46
CA LEU A 216 11.97 -1.79 -5.58
C LEU A 216 13.39 -1.97 -6.13
N ALA A 217 14.37 -2.19 -5.26
CA ALA A 217 15.74 -2.49 -5.67
C ALA A 217 15.82 -3.79 -6.50
N GLN A 218 15.11 -4.84 -6.08
CA GLN A 218 15.05 -6.09 -6.84
C GLN A 218 14.31 -5.92 -8.18
N ILE A 219 13.25 -5.12 -8.23
CA ILE A 219 12.57 -4.76 -9.48
C ILE A 219 13.56 -4.07 -10.44
N VAL A 220 14.37 -3.12 -9.95
CA VAL A 220 15.37 -2.42 -10.75
C VAL A 220 16.46 -3.39 -11.23
N ARG A 221 16.94 -4.27 -10.35
CA ARG A 221 17.96 -5.29 -10.69
C ARG A 221 17.48 -6.20 -11.83
N HIS A 222 16.22 -6.61 -11.80
CA HIS A 222 15.60 -7.50 -12.78
C HIS A 222 14.77 -6.76 -13.84
N PHE A 223 15.05 -5.47 -14.07
CA PHE A 223 14.20 -4.63 -14.91
C PHE A 223 14.00 -5.13 -16.34
N PRO A 224 14.97 -5.76 -17.03
CA PRO A 224 14.73 -6.37 -18.34
C PRO A 224 13.61 -7.43 -18.31
N HIS A 225 13.54 -8.23 -17.24
CA HIS A 225 12.49 -9.23 -17.06
C HIS A 225 11.13 -8.56 -16.74
N ILE A 226 11.13 -7.54 -15.88
CA ILE A 226 9.92 -6.73 -15.60
C ILE A 226 9.35 -6.12 -16.89
N ARG A 227 10.19 -5.66 -17.80
CA ARG A 227 9.75 -5.17 -19.10
C ARG A 227 9.12 -6.27 -19.95
N ALA A 228 9.71 -7.45 -19.99
CA ALA A 228 9.14 -8.60 -20.69
C ALA A 228 7.76 -9.00 -20.13
N LEU A 229 7.61 -8.99 -18.79
CA LEU A 229 6.33 -9.24 -18.13
C LEU A 229 5.28 -8.18 -18.48
N ARG A 230 5.67 -6.90 -18.58
CA ARG A 230 4.77 -5.82 -19.06
C ARG A 230 4.29 -6.08 -20.47
N ASP A 231 5.21 -6.47 -21.36
CA ASP A 231 4.89 -6.66 -22.78
C ASP A 231 4.02 -7.90 -23.02
N ALA A 232 4.26 -8.97 -22.25
CA ALA A 232 3.47 -10.20 -22.32
C ALA A 232 2.14 -10.11 -21.55
N CYS A 233 2.09 -9.36 -20.45
CA CYS A 233 0.95 -9.17 -19.56
C CYS A 233 0.28 -10.49 -19.09
N VAL A 234 1.09 -11.51 -18.76
CA VAL A 234 0.62 -12.82 -18.30
C VAL A 234 0.57 -12.83 -16.76
N PRO A 235 -0.63 -12.95 -16.14
CA PRO A 235 -0.77 -12.88 -14.67
C PRO A 235 0.04 -13.93 -13.92
N ASP A 236 -0.01 -15.18 -14.33
CA ASP A 236 0.66 -16.28 -13.64
C ASP A 236 2.18 -16.13 -13.70
N ALA A 237 2.74 -15.79 -14.86
CA ALA A 237 4.18 -15.54 -15.01
C ALA A 237 4.62 -14.33 -14.16
N THR A 238 3.76 -13.30 -14.06
CA THR A 238 4.01 -12.16 -13.20
C THR A 238 4.00 -12.56 -11.73
N ALA A 239 3.03 -13.38 -11.30
CA ALA A 239 2.94 -13.87 -9.94
C ALA A 239 4.15 -14.74 -9.57
N GLU A 240 4.53 -15.66 -10.42
CA GLU A 240 5.70 -16.55 -10.25
C GLU A 240 6.99 -15.74 -10.12
N PHE A 241 7.20 -14.77 -10.98
CA PHE A 241 8.37 -13.88 -10.89
C PHE A 241 8.46 -13.16 -9.55
N PHE A 242 7.37 -12.52 -9.10
CA PHE A 242 7.38 -11.78 -7.85
C PHE A 242 7.46 -12.70 -6.62
N ASP A 243 6.89 -13.91 -6.67
CA ASP A 243 7.07 -14.91 -5.62
C ASP A 243 8.52 -15.42 -5.58
N GLY A 244 9.18 -15.46 -6.73
CA GLY A 244 10.60 -15.78 -6.88
C GLY A 244 11.58 -14.70 -6.42
N LEU A 245 11.16 -13.43 -6.23
CA LEU A 245 12.03 -12.37 -5.78
C LEU A 245 12.55 -12.60 -4.37
N ARG A 246 13.88 -12.51 -4.21
CA ARG A 246 14.54 -12.79 -2.94
C ARG A 246 15.43 -11.62 -2.50
N ASP A 247 15.54 -11.50 -1.19
CA ASP A 247 16.51 -10.63 -0.53
C ASP A 247 16.84 -11.29 0.81
N GLU A 248 18.10 -11.66 0.99
CA GLU A 248 18.57 -12.46 2.12
C GLU A 248 18.22 -11.85 3.48
N TYR A 249 18.36 -10.55 3.63
CA TYR A 249 18.00 -9.87 4.86
C TYR A 249 16.47 -9.79 5.04
N TRP A 250 15.74 -9.33 4.01
CA TRP A 250 14.31 -9.06 4.09
C TRP A 250 13.43 -10.31 4.07
N GLU A 251 13.97 -11.47 3.76
CA GLU A 251 13.25 -12.74 3.92
C GLU A 251 12.92 -13.06 5.36
N HIS A 252 13.69 -12.51 6.30
CA HIS A 252 13.54 -12.78 7.73
C HIS A 252 13.19 -11.53 8.55
N HIS A 253 13.20 -10.32 7.99
CA HIS A 253 12.94 -9.09 8.74
C HIS A 253 11.73 -8.33 8.20
N TYR A 254 10.84 -7.92 9.10
CA TYR A 254 9.73 -7.00 8.75
C TYR A 254 10.21 -5.55 8.65
N THR A 255 11.07 -5.16 9.58
CA THR A 255 11.71 -3.83 9.67
C THR A 255 13.15 -4.01 10.11
N VAL A 256 13.98 -2.97 10.00
CA VAL A 256 15.35 -3.02 10.53
C VAL A 256 15.41 -3.16 12.05
N THR A 257 14.33 -2.86 12.76
CA THR A 257 14.24 -2.98 14.22
C THR A 257 13.51 -4.23 14.69
N SER A 258 12.96 -5.05 13.75
CA SER A 258 12.29 -6.29 14.11
C SER A 258 13.28 -7.43 14.36
N LYS A 259 12.95 -8.30 15.32
CA LYS A 259 13.65 -9.58 15.44
C LYS A 259 13.45 -10.41 14.16
N PRO A 260 14.42 -11.24 13.77
CA PRO A 260 14.27 -12.14 12.63
C PRO A 260 13.06 -13.07 12.81
N ALA A 261 12.24 -13.18 11.78
CA ALA A 261 11.13 -14.13 11.75
C ALA A 261 11.66 -15.55 11.49
N ALA A 262 11.07 -16.53 12.18
CA ALA A 262 11.44 -17.95 11.99
C ALA A 262 11.08 -18.48 10.60
N LYS A 263 9.98 -17.96 10.02
CA LYS A 263 9.52 -18.34 8.68
C LYS A 263 9.98 -17.32 7.65
N ARG A 264 10.40 -17.84 6.52
CA ARG A 264 10.72 -17.07 5.32
C ARG A 264 9.50 -16.31 4.79
N MET A 265 9.68 -15.07 4.41
CA MET A 265 8.61 -14.19 3.95
C MET A 265 8.87 -13.72 2.52
N ALA A 266 7.86 -13.80 1.66
CA ALA A 266 7.93 -13.22 0.32
C ALA A 266 8.22 -11.71 0.40
N LEU A 267 9.11 -11.21 -0.46
CA LEU A 267 9.44 -9.79 -0.52
C LEU A 267 8.25 -8.96 -1.06
N VAL A 268 7.55 -9.51 -2.05
CA VAL A 268 6.30 -8.97 -2.61
C VAL A 268 5.23 -10.04 -2.48
N GLY A 269 4.23 -9.81 -1.63
CA GLY A 269 3.15 -10.77 -1.43
C GLY A 269 2.10 -10.72 -2.55
N GLU A 270 1.36 -11.81 -2.74
CA GLU A 270 0.37 -12.05 -3.79
C GLU A 270 -0.63 -10.88 -3.98
N SER A 271 -1.20 -10.36 -2.88
CA SER A 271 -2.13 -9.21 -2.96
C SER A 271 -1.49 -7.96 -3.57
N ARG A 272 -0.18 -7.79 -3.41
CA ARG A 272 0.56 -6.69 -4.01
C ARG A 272 0.81 -6.92 -5.49
N VAL A 273 1.08 -8.15 -5.89
CA VAL A 273 1.19 -8.54 -7.31
C VAL A 273 -0.13 -8.28 -8.02
N THR A 274 -1.26 -8.69 -7.42
CA THR A 274 -2.59 -8.41 -7.98
C THR A 274 -2.85 -6.90 -8.13
N GLU A 275 -2.40 -6.08 -7.18
CA GLU A 275 -2.50 -4.61 -7.32
C GLU A 275 -1.59 -4.07 -8.44
N MET A 276 -0.38 -4.62 -8.65
CA MET A 276 0.49 -4.25 -9.76
C MET A 276 -0.15 -4.65 -11.09
N LEU A 277 -0.72 -5.84 -11.18
CA LEU A 277 -1.49 -6.27 -12.36
C LEU A 277 -2.64 -5.28 -12.64
N ALA A 278 -3.48 -4.98 -11.66
CA ALA A 278 -4.66 -4.14 -11.82
C ALA A 278 -4.36 -2.64 -12.04
N ASN A 279 -3.21 -2.15 -11.61
CA ASN A 279 -2.89 -0.72 -11.65
C ASN A 279 -1.77 -0.36 -12.63
N VAL A 280 -0.98 -1.33 -13.09
CA VAL A 280 0.18 -1.09 -13.95
C VAL A 280 0.16 -1.97 -15.19
N PHE A 281 0.26 -3.29 -15.04
CA PHE A 281 0.45 -4.20 -16.18
C PHE A 281 -0.76 -4.22 -17.12
N PHE A 282 -1.97 -4.49 -16.62
CA PHE A 282 -3.18 -4.49 -17.45
C PHE A 282 -3.51 -3.13 -18.06
N PRO A 283 -3.44 -2.00 -17.36
CA PRO A 283 -3.64 -0.71 -17.99
C PRO A 283 -2.68 -0.43 -19.16
N ILE A 284 -1.41 -0.82 -19.03
CA ILE A 284 -0.42 -0.72 -20.12
C ILE A 284 -0.73 -1.73 -21.22
N GLY A 285 -0.93 -3.00 -20.88
CA GLY A 285 -1.16 -4.08 -21.83
C GLY A 285 -2.42 -3.90 -22.66
N ILE A 286 -3.53 -3.46 -22.05
CA ILE A 286 -4.79 -3.16 -22.76
C ILE A 286 -4.60 -1.97 -23.71
N ALA A 287 -3.90 -0.92 -23.29
CA ALA A 287 -3.61 0.22 -24.15
C ALA A 287 -2.70 -0.14 -25.34
N ALA A 288 -1.75 -1.06 -25.13
CA ALA A 288 -0.83 -1.55 -26.15
C ALA A 288 -1.43 -2.69 -27.02
N GLY A 289 -2.59 -3.23 -26.66
CA GLY A 289 -3.21 -4.37 -27.34
C GLY A 289 -2.57 -5.73 -27.03
N SER A 290 -1.68 -5.81 -26.02
CA SER A 290 -1.04 -7.06 -25.59
C SER A 290 -1.84 -7.81 -24.52
N ALA A 291 -2.89 -7.19 -23.97
CA ALA A 291 -3.82 -7.81 -23.02
C ALA A 291 -5.27 -7.46 -23.36
N ARG A 292 -6.19 -8.35 -22.98
CA ARG A 292 -7.63 -8.15 -23.21
C ARG A 292 -8.36 -7.86 -21.89
N TRP A 293 -9.47 -7.16 -22.01
CA TRP A 293 -10.33 -6.87 -20.86
C TRP A 293 -10.85 -8.13 -20.17
N GLU A 294 -11.15 -9.18 -20.93
CA GLU A 294 -11.69 -10.45 -20.43
C GLU A 294 -10.68 -11.14 -19.50
N GLU A 295 -9.41 -11.05 -19.80
CA GLU A 295 -8.32 -11.59 -18.96
C GLU A 295 -8.23 -10.83 -17.63
N PHE A 296 -8.32 -9.51 -17.67
CA PHE A 296 -8.40 -8.68 -16.47
C PHE A 296 -9.64 -9.02 -15.63
N ALA A 297 -10.79 -9.21 -16.26
CA ALA A 297 -12.05 -9.49 -15.57
C ALA A 297 -12.05 -10.82 -14.81
N GLN A 298 -11.18 -11.76 -15.18
CA GLN A 298 -11.00 -13.05 -14.52
C GLN A 298 -10.09 -12.98 -13.29
N LEU A 299 -9.32 -11.90 -13.11
CA LEU A 299 -8.44 -11.77 -11.96
C LEU A 299 -9.22 -11.83 -10.65
N PRO A 300 -8.72 -12.58 -9.65
CA PRO A 300 -9.29 -12.56 -8.33
C PRO A 300 -9.08 -11.16 -7.70
N ALA A 301 -10.07 -10.71 -6.94
CA ALA A 301 -9.94 -9.48 -6.20
C ALA A 301 -9.02 -9.68 -4.99
N PRO A 302 -8.05 -8.78 -4.76
CA PRO A 302 -7.38 -8.72 -3.47
C PRO A 302 -8.43 -8.48 -2.37
N LEU A 303 -8.09 -8.88 -1.15
CA LEU A 303 -8.95 -8.63 0.02
C LEU A 303 -9.45 -7.18 0.00
N GLY A 304 -10.76 -7.00 0.25
CA GLY A 304 -11.45 -5.72 0.18
C GLY A 304 -10.72 -4.60 0.94
N ASN A 305 -10.83 -3.41 0.42
CA ASN A 305 -10.39 -2.23 1.16
C ASN A 305 -11.61 -1.44 1.64
N ARG A 306 -11.43 -0.59 2.66
CA ARG A 306 -12.53 0.19 3.26
C ARG A 306 -13.38 0.95 2.23
N ARG A 307 -12.80 1.43 1.13
CA ARG A 307 -13.56 2.16 0.09
C ARG A 307 -14.47 1.23 -0.70
N THR A 308 -14.00 0.01 -1.04
CA THR A 308 -14.84 -0.99 -1.71
C THR A 308 -15.93 -1.51 -0.78
N GLU A 309 -15.64 -1.66 0.51
CA GLU A 309 -16.62 -2.07 1.53
C GLU A 309 -17.71 -1.01 1.71
N ILE A 310 -17.33 0.26 1.83
CA ILE A 310 -18.29 1.38 1.90
C ILE A 310 -19.12 1.45 0.61
N ALA A 311 -18.49 1.35 -0.56
CA ALA A 311 -19.21 1.35 -1.83
C ALA A 311 -20.21 0.19 -1.90
N ALA A 312 -19.79 -1.03 -1.55
CA ALA A 312 -20.65 -2.21 -1.56
C ALA A 312 -21.83 -2.05 -0.59
N LEU A 313 -21.58 -1.55 0.62
CA LEU A 313 -22.64 -1.28 1.60
C LEU A 313 -23.63 -0.22 1.10
N ARG A 314 -23.14 0.89 0.53
CA ARG A 314 -23.99 1.95 -0.02
C ARG A 314 -24.83 1.49 -1.21
N LEU A 315 -24.27 0.60 -2.05
CA LEU A 315 -24.95 0.11 -3.25
C LEU A 315 -25.91 -1.04 -2.94
N PHE A 316 -25.54 -1.95 -2.06
CA PHE A 316 -26.26 -3.22 -1.86
C PHE A 316 -26.89 -3.36 -0.47
N GLY A 317 -26.54 -2.50 0.49
CA GLY A 317 -26.94 -2.66 1.89
C GLY A 317 -26.34 -3.94 2.48
N ASP A 318 -27.10 -4.56 3.38
CA ASP A 318 -26.69 -5.78 4.10
C ASP A 318 -26.81 -7.06 3.25
N THR A 319 -27.35 -6.95 2.04
CA THR A 319 -27.58 -8.10 1.13
C THR A 319 -26.87 -7.92 -0.20
N PRO A 320 -25.52 -7.99 -0.22
CA PRO A 320 -24.78 -7.92 -1.47
C PRO A 320 -25.05 -9.13 -2.36
N PRO A 321 -24.86 -9.00 -3.70
CA PRO A 321 -25.07 -10.09 -4.65
C PRO A 321 -23.99 -11.18 -4.48
N GLY A 322 -24.01 -11.92 -3.41
CA GLY A 322 -23.12 -13.02 -3.09
C GLY A 322 -21.61 -12.67 -2.95
N ALA A 323 -20.92 -13.37 -2.07
CA ALA A 323 -19.49 -13.11 -1.83
C ALA A 323 -18.60 -13.36 -3.09
N LYS A 324 -18.98 -14.32 -3.94
CA LYS A 324 -18.24 -14.63 -5.18
C LYS A 324 -18.30 -13.46 -6.18
N PHE A 325 -19.43 -12.75 -6.25
CA PHE A 325 -19.60 -11.58 -7.12
C PHE A 325 -18.60 -10.47 -6.78
N LEU A 326 -18.40 -10.18 -5.50
CA LEU A 326 -17.50 -9.12 -5.04
C LEU A 326 -16.00 -9.49 -5.11
N ARG A 327 -15.67 -10.75 -5.37
CA ARG A 327 -14.29 -11.24 -5.45
C ARG A 327 -13.65 -11.10 -6.84
N SER A 328 -14.26 -10.42 -7.78
CA SER A 328 -13.67 -10.08 -9.08
C SER A 328 -12.94 -8.74 -9.00
N ALA A 329 -11.71 -8.68 -9.57
CA ALA A 329 -10.96 -7.44 -9.67
C ALA A 329 -11.74 -6.37 -10.46
N ALA A 330 -12.42 -6.75 -11.54
CA ALA A 330 -13.25 -5.85 -12.33
C ALA A 330 -14.39 -5.25 -11.49
N ILE A 331 -15.11 -6.06 -10.72
CA ILE A 331 -16.19 -5.56 -9.85
C ILE A 331 -15.65 -4.60 -8.79
N GLN A 332 -14.52 -4.94 -8.16
CA GLN A 332 -13.91 -4.02 -7.18
C GLN A 332 -13.41 -2.73 -7.80
N GLN A 333 -12.88 -2.75 -9.03
CA GLN A 333 -12.50 -1.52 -9.73
C GLN A 333 -13.74 -0.67 -10.08
N GLY A 334 -14.86 -1.31 -10.41
CA GLY A 334 -16.14 -0.62 -10.61
C GLY A 334 -16.65 0.05 -9.34
N LEU A 335 -16.64 -0.68 -8.22
CA LEU A 335 -17.00 -0.14 -6.91
C LEU A 335 -16.11 1.05 -6.52
N LEU A 336 -14.80 0.95 -6.75
CA LEU A 336 -13.86 2.05 -6.49
C LEU A 336 -14.16 3.27 -7.36
N GLN A 337 -14.53 3.07 -8.62
CA GLN A 337 -14.85 4.19 -9.50
C GLN A 337 -16.13 4.90 -9.06
N ILE A 338 -17.19 4.12 -8.75
CA ILE A 338 -18.44 4.69 -8.23
C ILE A 338 -18.21 5.41 -6.89
N TYR A 339 -17.38 4.83 -6.02
CA TYR A 339 -17.02 5.48 -4.76
C TYR A 339 -16.36 6.84 -4.99
N GLU A 340 -15.40 6.94 -5.91
CA GLU A 340 -14.67 8.17 -6.20
C GLU A 340 -15.55 9.24 -6.87
N ASP A 341 -16.42 8.81 -7.79
CA ASP A 341 -17.24 9.76 -8.56
C ASP A 341 -18.44 10.28 -7.76
N PHE A 342 -19.01 9.46 -6.87
CA PHE A 342 -20.25 9.77 -6.17
C PHE A 342 -20.10 9.75 -4.64
N CYS A 343 -19.73 8.61 -4.06
CA CYS A 343 -19.78 8.44 -2.61
C CYS A 343 -18.77 9.33 -1.85
N GLN A 344 -17.60 9.56 -2.41
CA GLN A 344 -16.56 10.39 -1.78
C GLN A 344 -16.87 11.89 -1.89
N ARG A 345 -17.60 12.29 -2.91
CA ARG A 345 -17.92 13.69 -3.19
C ARG A 345 -19.20 14.16 -2.50
N ASP A 346 -20.02 13.23 -2.06
CA ASP A 346 -21.27 13.53 -1.41
C ASP A 346 -21.12 13.63 0.11
N SER A 347 -21.18 14.85 0.63
CA SER A 347 -21.15 15.13 2.07
C SER A 347 -22.53 14.99 2.75
N SER A 348 -23.59 14.76 1.98
CA SER A 348 -24.98 14.68 2.47
C SER A 348 -25.43 13.27 2.89
N ASP A 349 -24.51 12.32 3.02
CA ASP A 349 -24.80 10.90 3.29
C ASP A 349 -25.83 10.30 2.31
N CYS A 350 -25.62 10.52 1.03
CA CYS A 350 -26.43 10.11 -0.11
C CYS A 350 -27.72 10.91 -0.41
N GLU A 351 -28.07 11.93 0.38
CA GLU A 351 -29.30 12.70 0.15
C GLU A 351 -29.30 13.46 -1.18
N GLN A 352 -28.17 14.06 -1.56
CA GLN A 352 -28.01 14.85 -2.79
C GLN A 352 -27.32 14.09 -3.91
N CYS A 353 -27.01 12.80 -3.70
CA CYS A 353 -26.31 11.98 -4.69
C CYS A 353 -27.16 11.77 -5.96
N LEU A 354 -26.60 12.03 -7.12
CA LEU A 354 -27.27 11.88 -8.41
C LEU A 354 -27.25 10.44 -8.96
N PHE A 355 -26.40 9.57 -8.43
CA PHE A 355 -26.22 8.23 -8.95
C PHE A 355 -27.48 7.35 -8.89
N PRO A 356 -28.30 7.38 -7.80
CA PRO A 356 -29.56 6.64 -7.77
C PRO A 356 -30.52 6.99 -8.91
N SER A 357 -30.58 8.29 -9.27
CA SER A 357 -31.42 8.76 -10.39
C SER A 357 -30.87 8.36 -11.75
N GLN A 358 -29.56 8.15 -11.87
CA GLN A 358 -28.94 7.60 -13.09
C GLN A 358 -29.23 6.11 -13.23
N LEU A 359 -29.16 5.35 -12.13
CA LEU A 359 -29.47 3.92 -12.12
C LEU A 359 -30.91 3.62 -12.56
N ALA A 360 -31.86 4.50 -12.23
CA ALA A 360 -33.26 4.34 -12.65
C ALA A 360 -33.47 4.47 -14.19
N LYS A 361 -32.45 4.90 -14.94
CA LYS A 361 -32.48 5.03 -16.41
C LYS A 361 -31.85 3.84 -17.14
N TRP A 362 -31.32 2.86 -16.41
CA TRP A 362 -30.68 1.64 -16.93
C TRP A 362 -31.68 0.49 -16.96
#